data_4f2e685274bb1c4263a5c340e0bbdf84
#
_entry.id   4f2e685274bb1c4263a5c340e0bbdf84
#
_cell.length_a   1.000
_cell.length_b   1.000
_cell.length_c   1.000
_cell.angle_alpha   90.00
_cell.angle_beta   90.00
_cell.angle_gamma   90.00
#
_symmetry.space_group_name_H-M   'P 1'
#
loop_
_entity.id
_entity.type
_entity.pdbx_description
1 polymer ?
#
loop_
_entity_poly.entity_id
_entity_poly.type
_entity_poly.pdbx_seq_one_letter_code
_entity_poly.pdbx_strand_id
1 'polypeptide(L)'
;MHCVKKVTDDLYWIGGSDRRLALFENVYPIPRGVSYNSYVLLDEKTVLLDTVDASISGLFFENLEYVLNGRTLDYLIVNHMEPDHCAVIGDVVRRYPDVKLVCNAKTVPMLKQFFNFPVEDRTVIVKEMDTLCTGKHTFAFVMAPMVHWPEAMVSYDTVDKILFSADGFGTFGAINGNLFADEVNFERDWLDDARRYFINIVGKYGVQVQNLLKKAATLEIKMICPLHGPVWRENLGWFIEKYDTWSSYKPEDQAVMIAYASIYGNTENAAEILASKLADKGVKNIAMYDVSVTDPSVIVSESFRCSHLVFAAPTYNGGIFIKMDEVLRDIEAHSLKNRTVAFMENGTWAVTCGKQMKEIFAGLKGMNLIEDTVTIKSALADGQEAQVEKLAEAIAETM
;
A
#
# COMPACT_ATOMS: atom_id res chain seq x y z
N MET A 1 -15.00 28.34 0.81
CA MET A 1 -15.99 27.25 0.72
C MET A 1 -15.32 26.01 1.26
N HIS A 2 -15.97 25.23 2.12
CA HIS A 2 -15.28 24.22 2.95
C HIS A 2 -15.68 22.80 2.56
N CYS A 3 -14.72 21.86 2.59
CA CYS A 3 -14.95 20.43 2.35
C CYS A 3 -14.75 19.63 3.64
N VAL A 4 -15.32 20.12 4.76
CA VAL A 4 -15.21 19.49 6.08
C VAL A 4 -16.26 18.39 6.24
N LYS A 5 -15.90 17.31 6.90
CA LYS A 5 -16.81 16.23 7.31
C LYS A 5 -16.73 16.00 8.81
N LYS A 6 -17.88 15.89 9.44
CA LYS A 6 -17.98 15.52 10.85
C LYS A 6 -17.77 14.01 10.99
N VAL A 7 -16.81 13.61 11.82
CA VAL A 7 -16.48 12.20 12.10
C VAL A 7 -17.19 11.73 13.36
N THR A 8 -17.05 12.51 14.46
CA THR A 8 -17.85 12.40 15.70
C THR A 8 -18.44 13.75 16.06
N ASP A 9 -18.96 13.93 17.26
CA ASP A 9 -19.52 15.22 17.69
C ASP A 9 -18.47 16.34 17.77
N ASP A 10 -17.23 16.00 18.02
CA ASP A 10 -16.11 16.91 18.27
C ASP A 10 -14.88 16.64 17.37
N LEU A 11 -14.87 15.54 16.58
CA LEU A 11 -13.83 15.22 15.62
C LEU A 11 -14.28 15.53 14.19
N TYR A 12 -13.43 16.24 13.43
CA TYR A 12 -13.70 16.66 12.05
C TYR A 12 -12.56 16.20 11.13
N TRP A 13 -12.91 15.61 9.99
CA TRP A 13 -12.01 15.45 8.87
C TRP A 13 -11.89 16.77 8.11
N ILE A 14 -10.67 17.23 7.89
CA ILE A 14 -10.35 18.50 7.24
C ILE A 14 -9.39 18.35 6.06
N GLY A 15 -9.10 17.13 5.66
CA GLY A 15 -8.23 16.81 4.54
C GLY A 15 -8.79 17.24 3.19
N GLY A 16 -8.24 16.67 2.14
CA GLY A 16 -8.68 16.92 0.77
C GLY A 16 -8.21 15.83 -0.18
N SER A 17 -8.67 15.90 -1.42
CA SER A 17 -8.31 14.97 -2.48
C SER A 17 -7.52 15.67 -3.59
N ASP A 18 -6.42 15.10 -4.03
CA ASP A 18 -5.74 15.50 -5.26
C ASP A 18 -6.12 14.53 -6.40
N ARG A 19 -6.83 15.07 -7.40
CA ARG A 19 -7.28 14.34 -8.60
C ARG A 19 -6.42 14.62 -9.82
N ARG A 20 -5.42 15.49 -9.68
CA ARG A 20 -4.53 15.92 -10.77
C ARG A 20 -3.17 15.23 -10.69
N LEU A 21 -2.82 14.69 -9.53
CA LEU A 21 -1.59 13.93 -9.35
C LEU A 21 -1.65 12.65 -10.20
N ALA A 22 -0.73 12.54 -11.15
CA ALA A 22 -0.67 11.38 -12.05
C ALA A 22 0.05 10.19 -11.41
N LEU A 23 1.10 10.47 -10.62
CA LEU A 23 1.96 9.48 -9.98
C LEU A 23 2.10 9.79 -8.48
N PHE A 24 1.72 8.85 -7.62
CA PHE A 24 2.01 8.89 -6.19
C PHE A 24 3.50 8.57 -5.99
N GLU A 25 4.17 9.28 -5.08
CA GLU A 25 5.65 9.23 -4.88
C GLU A 25 6.46 9.37 -6.19
N ASN A 26 5.85 9.93 -7.24
CA ASN A 26 6.41 10.04 -8.58
C ASN A 26 6.76 8.67 -9.23
N VAL A 27 6.15 7.59 -8.75
CA VAL A 27 6.38 6.21 -9.19
C VAL A 27 5.07 5.53 -9.59
N TYR A 28 4.04 5.56 -8.73
CA TYR A 28 2.83 4.75 -8.87
C TYR A 28 1.70 5.49 -9.56
N PRO A 29 1.24 5.07 -10.74
CA PRO A 29 0.10 5.68 -11.40
C PRO A 29 -1.17 5.61 -10.54
N ILE A 30 -1.82 6.75 -10.32
CA ILE A 30 -3.06 6.86 -9.55
C ILE A 30 -4.17 7.52 -10.37
N PRO A 31 -4.76 6.83 -11.33
CA PRO A 31 -5.78 7.41 -12.23
C PRO A 31 -7.03 7.88 -11.49
N ARG A 32 -7.27 7.39 -10.27
CA ARG A 32 -8.36 7.81 -9.39
C ARG A 32 -7.95 8.90 -8.40
N GLY A 33 -6.71 9.43 -8.50
CA GLY A 33 -6.16 10.39 -7.54
C GLY A 33 -5.83 9.77 -6.19
N VAL A 34 -5.71 10.63 -5.17
CA VAL A 34 -5.43 10.25 -3.78
C VAL A 34 -6.14 11.23 -2.83
N SER A 35 -6.48 10.80 -1.63
CA SER A 35 -6.87 11.70 -0.53
C SER A 35 -5.73 11.84 0.46
N TYR A 36 -5.56 13.05 0.99
CA TYR A 36 -4.69 13.34 2.14
C TYR A 36 -5.59 13.69 3.31
N ASN A 37 -5.64 12.81 4.29
CA ASN A 37 -6.53 12.96 5.42
C ASN A 37 -5.81 13.66 6.58
N SER A 38 -6.49 14.59 7.19
CA SER A 38 -6.09 15.25 8.42
C SER A 38 -7.34 15.48 9.27
N TYR A 39 -7.19 15.50 10.58
CA TYR A 39 -8.33 15.56 11.48
C TYR A 39 -8.12 16.63 12.56
N VAL A 40 -9.21 17.29 12.97
CA VAL A 40 -9.22 18.24 14.09
C VAL A 40 -10.18 17.76 15.16
N LEU A 41 -9.67 17.62 16.37
CA LEU A 41 -10.48 17.40 17.57
C LEU A 41 -10.70 18.72 18.30
N LEU A 42 -11.96 19.07 18.53
CA LEU A 42 -12.38 20.22 19.30
C LEU A 42 -12.75 19.81 20.74
N ASP A 43 -11.73 19.71 21.60
CA ASP A 43 -11.88 19.44 23.04
C ASP A 43 -11.53 20.70 23.86
N GLU A 44 -11.26 20.60 25.16
CA GLU A 44 -10.73 21.71 25.97
C GLU A 44 -9.45 22.24 25.34
N LYS A 45 -8.56 21.33 24.93
CA LYS A 45 -7.43 21.59 24.05
C LYS A 45 -7.74 21.15 22.62
N THR A 46 -7.48 22.01 21.66
CA THR A 46 -7.70 21.71 20.26
C THR A 46 -6.50 20.95 19.68
N VAL A 47 -6.76 19.83 19.03
CA VAL A 47 -5.72 18.94 18.50
C VAL A 47 -5.89 18.78 16.97
N LEU A 48 -4.81 19.03 16.25
CA LEU A 48 -4.66 18.65 14.83
C LEU A 48 -3.90 17.34 14.76
N LEU A 49 -4.36 16.38 13.94
CA LEU A 49 -3.70 15.09 13.72
C LEU A 49 -3.20 15.05 12.28
N ASP A 50 -1.90 15.07 12.14
CA ASP A 50 -1.14 15.18 10.91
C ASP A 50 -1.53 16.37 10.02
N THR A 51 -0.80 16.60 8.97
CA THR A 51 -1.12 17.61 7.96
C THR A 51 -1.32 16.97 6.60
N VAL A 52 -1.09 17.68 5.52
CA VAL A 52 -1.36 17.23 4.16
C VAL A 52 -0.22 17.61 3.22
N ASP A 53 -0.29 17.07 2.00
CA ASP A 53 0.59 17.47 0.89
C ASP A 53 0.43 18.96 0.54
N ALA A 54 1.52 19.56 0.08
CA ALA A 54 1.56 20.96 -0.32
C ALA A 54 0.55 21.32 -1.42
N SER A 55 0.20 20.37 -2.30
CA SER A 55 -0.72 20.59 -3.42
C SER A 55 -2.14 20.99 -2.98
N ILE A 56 -2.56 20.56 -1.79
CA ILE A 56 -3.90 20.88 -1.24
C ILE A 56 -3.85 21.82 -0.03
N SER A 57 -2.69 22.45 0.23
CA SER A 57 -2.47 23.32 1.40
C SER A 57 -3.52 24.42 1.54
N GLY A 58 -3.93 25.07 0.45
CA GLY A 58 -4.96 26.12 0.46
C GLY A 58 -6.30 25.62 1.00
N LEU A 59 -6.77 24.46 0.49
CA LEU A 59 -8.01 23.83 0.95
C LEU A 59 -7.91 23.40 2.42
N PHE A 60 -6.78 22.81 2.79
CA PHE A 60 -6.53 22.37 4.15
C PHE A 60 -6.64 23.53 5.16
N PHE A 61 -6.00 24.68 4.89
CA PHE A 61 -6.07 25.82 5.79
C PHE A 61 -7.46 26.47 5.83
N GLU A 62 -8.18 26.53 4.70
CA GLU A 62 -9.58 26.97 4.71
C GLU A 62 -10.45 26.07 5.60
N ASN A 63 -10.28 24.75 5.51
CA ASN A 63 -10.99 23.77 6.32
C ASN A 63 -10.62 23.90 7.82
N LEU A 64 -9.32 24.00 8.11
CA LEU A 64 -8.82 24.14 9.48
C LEU A 64 -9.36 25.41 10.15
N GLU A 65 -9.26 26.57 9.48
CA GLU A 65 -9.74 27.84 9.99
C GLU A 65 -11.27 27.82 10.22
N TYR A 66 -12.02 27.18 9.32
CA TYR A 66 -13.46 27.01 9.45
C TYR A 66 -13.84 26.20 10.70
N VAL A 67 -13.16 25.05 10.92
CA VAL A 67 -13.44 24.19 12.08
C VAL A 67 -13.01 24.85 13.37
N LEU A 68 -11.84 25.49 13.39
CA LEU A 68 -11.35 26.20 14.59
C LEU A 68 -12.27 27.35 14.97
N ASN A 69 -12.87 28.05 14.02
CA ASN A 69 -13.80 29.17 14.25
C ASN A 69 -13.29 30.15 15.33
N GLY A 70 -12.04 30.55 15.24
CA GLY A 70 -11.39 31.47 16.17
C GLY A 70 -10.78 30.83 17.42
N ARG A 71 -10.88 29.53 17.60
CA ARG A 71 -10.14 28.80 18.65
C ARG A 71 -8.64 28.76 18.32
N THR A 72 -7.82 28.70 19.36
CA THR A 72 -6.38 28.42 19.25
C THR A 72 -6.16 26.94 18.90
N LEU A 73 -5.03 26.64 18.24
CA LEU A 73 -4.55 25.30 18.06
C LEU A 73 -3.50 24.98 19.13
N ASP A 74 -3.79 24.05 20.04
CA ASP A 74 -2.92 23.72 21.16
C ASP A 74 -1.86 22.69 20.77
N TYR A 75 -2.26 21.63 20.04
CA TYR A 75 -1.40 20.50 19.67
C TYR A 75 -1.51 20.15 18.18
N LEU A 76 -0.38 19.79 17.60
CA LEU A 76 -0.30 19.02 16.35
C LEU A 76 0.37 17.69 16.67
N ILE A 77 -0.36 16.59 16.58
CA ILE A 77 0.18 15.24 16.68
C ILE A 77 0.74 14.88 15.30
N VAL A 78 2.02 14.51 15.26
CA VAL A 78 2.73 14.13 14.04
C VAL A 78 2.96 12.62 14.09
N ASN A 79 2.11 11.85 13.44
CA ASN A 79 2.22 10.40 13.37
C ASN A 79 3.24 9.98 12.31
N HIS A 80 3.38 10.75 11.21
CA HIS A 80 4.23 10.43 10.08
C HIS A 80 4.89 11.66 9.46
N MET A 81 6.12 11.50 8.96
CA MET A 81 6.96 12.59 8.46
C MET A 81 7.17 12.56 6.94
N GLU A 82 6.43 11.74 6.22
CA GLU A 82 6.44 11.82 4.77
C GLU A 82 5.84 13.14 4.29
N PRO A 83 6.39 13.76 3.23
CA PRO A 83 5.96 15.10 2.80
C PRO A 83 4.49 15.25 2.50
N ASP A 84 3.80 14.21 2.07
CA ASP A 84 2.36 14.24 1.82
C ASP A 84 1.50 14.33 3.12
N HIS A 85 2.12 14.20 4.28
CA HIS A 85 1.51 14.40 5.60
C HIS A 85 2.22 15.46 6.44
N CYS A 86 3.41 15.90 6.06
CA CYS A 86 4.17 16.85 6.86
C CYS A 86 4.47 18.18 6.13
N ALA A 87 4.25 18.29 4.84
CA ALA A 87 4.71 19.42 4.03
C ALA A 87 4.30 20.79 4.58
N VAL A 88 3.14 20.90 5.19
CA VAL A 88 2.60 22.18 5.68
C VAL A 88 2.77 22.42 7.19
N ILE A 89 3.53 21.56 7.91
CA ILE A 89 3.82 21.75 9.34
C ILE A 89 4.44 23.12 9.61
N GLY A 90 5.38 23.58 8.77
CA GLY A 90 5.98 24.89 8.89
C GLY A 90 4.99 26.04 8.78
N ASP A 91 3.97 25.89 7.94
CA ASP A 91 2.88 26.87 7.79
C ASP A 91 1.94 26.87 9.00
N VAL A 92 1.63 25.68 9.53
CA VAL A 92 0.87 25.53 10.78
C VAL A 92 1.58 26.26 11.93
N VAL A 93 2.87 26.00 12.11
CA VAL A 93 3.69 26.65 13.16
C VAL A 93 3.74 28.18 13.00
N ARG A 94 3.76 28.71 11.78
CA ARG A 94 3.74 30.16 11.54
C ARG A 94 2.36 30.79 11.84
N ARG A 95 1.29 30.09 11.51
CA ARG A 95 -0.10 30.57 11.74
C ARG A 95 -0.54 30.43 13.19
N TYR A 96 -0.03 29.38 13.87
CA TYR A 96 -0.35 29.05 15.27
C TYR A 96 0.95 28.96 16.07
N PRO A 97 1.57 30.12 16.44
CA PRO A 97 2.92 30.14 17.02
C PRO A 97 3.05 29.41 18.36
N ASP A 98 1.94 29.24 19.08
CA ASP A 98 1.93 28.56 20.39
C ASP A 98 1.68 27.05 20.29
N VAL A 99 1.43 26.50 19.06
CA VAL A 99 1.18 25.08 18.86
C VAL A 99 2.35 24.24 19.32
N LYS A 100 2.07 23.17 20.07
CA LYS A 100 3.05 22.15 20.45
C LYS A 100 2.98 20.96 19.50
N LEU A 101 4.15 20.53 19.03
CA LEU A 101 4.28 19.35 18.17
C LEU A 101 4.41 18.11 19.06
N VAL A 102 3.46 17.20 19.02
CA VAL A 102 3.48 15.94 19.76
C VAL A 102 3.98 14.84 18.84
N CYS A 103 5.15 14.29 19.12
CA CYS A 103 5.79 13.29 18.26
C CYS A 103 6.78 12.44 19.04
N ASN A 104 7.31 11.38 18.43
CA ASN A 104 8.37 10.62 19.07
C ASN A 104 9.77 11.20 18.82
N ALA A 105 10.77 10.66 19.51
CA ALA A 105 12.13 11.17 19.45
C ALA A 105 12.80 11.07 18.07
N LYS A 106 12.37 10.14 17.21
CA LYS A 106 12.91 9.98 15.84
C LYS A 106 12.35 11.04 14.87
N THR A 107 11.17 11.56 15.14
CA THR A 107 10.55 12.65 14.37
C THR A 107 11.31 13.96 14.48
N VAL A 108 11.91 14.24 15.65
CA VAL A 108 12.61 15.52 15.92
C VAL A 108 13.73 15.82 14.92
N PRO A 109 14.68 14.90 14.63
CA PRO A 109 15.70 15.16 13.61
C PRO A 109 15.11 15.33 12.21
N MET A 110 14.02 14.64 11.86
CA MET A 110 13.36 14.79 10.58
C MET A 110 12.71 16.17 10.44
N LEU A 111 12.02 16.66 11.47
CA LEU A 111 11.49 18.03 11.50
C LEU A 111 12.59 19.08 11.21
N LYS A 112 13.80 18.89 11.76
CA LYS A 112 14.94 19.78 11.48
C LYS A 112 15.51 19.66 10.07
N GLN A 113 15.32 18.51 9.41
CA GLN A 113 15.72 18.33 8.02
C GLN A 113 14.77 19.04 7.05
N PHE A 114 13.47 19.07 7.38
CA PHE A 114 12.46 19.67 6.52
C PHE A 114 12.20 21.16 6.82
N PHE A 115 12.40 21.62 8.09
CA PHE A 115 11.94 22.93 8.51
C PHE A 115 12.99 23.75 9.26
N ASN A 116 12.92 25.09 9.10
CA ASN A 116 13.82 26.07 9.71
C ASN A 116 13.16 26.85 10.87
N PHE A 117 12.45 26.16 11.78
CA PHE A 117 11.94 26.78 13.01
C PHE A 117 12.56 26.11 14.25
N PRO A 118 12.57 26.76 15.44
CA PRO A 118 13.04 26.13 16.67
C PRO A 118 12.15 24.93 17.05
N VAL A 119 12.64 23.71 16.77
CA VAL A 119 11.86 22.46 16.93
C VAL A 119 11.75 22.10 18.41
N GLU A 120 12.87 22.16 19.17
CA GLU A 120 12.95 21.69 20.55
C GLU A 120 11.99 22.41 21.48
N ASP A 121 11.88 23.73 21.35
CA ASP A 121 11.12 24.59 22.28
C ASP A 121 9.59 24.32 22.20
N ARG A 122 9.15 23.67 21.14
CA ARG A 122 7.73 23.39 20.89
C ARG A 122 7.36 21.92 20.80
N THR A 123 8.33 21.02 21.00
CA THR A 123 8.09 19.58 20.85
C THR A 123 7.78 18.93 22.19
N VAL A 124 6.70 18.14 22.22
CA VAL A 124 6.35 17.21 23.30
C VAL A 124 6.72 15.81 22.82
N ILE A 125 7.78 15.25 23.38
CA ILE A 125 8.27 13.92 22.97
C ILE A 125 7.48 12.85 23.73
N VAL A 126 6.87 11.93 22.97
CA VAL A 126 6.12 10.78 23.49
C VAL A 126 6.82 9.47 23.14
N LYS A 127 6.54 8.45 23.95
CA LYS A 127 7.05 7.08 23.81
C LYS A 127 5.88 6.10 23.77
N GLU A 128 6.21 4.81 23.64
CA GLU A 128 5.24 3.72 23.68
C GLU A 128 4.33 3.83 24.89
N MET A 129 3.03 3.89 24.66
CA MET A 129 1.96 3.99 25.65
C MET A 129 1.95 5.24 26.53
N ASP A 130 2.76 6.27 26.21
CA ASP A 130 2.58 7.59 26.81
C ASP A 130 1.21 8.15 26.45
N THR A 131 0.67 9.03 27.29
CA THR A 131 -0.66 9.60 27.09
C THR A 131 -0.66 11.13 27.05
N LEU A 132 -1.58 11.70 26.29
CA LEU A 132 -1.87 13.14 26.26
C LEU A 132 -3.36 13.35 26.53
N CYS A 133 -3.68 13.97 27.65
CA CYS A 133 -5.05 14.39 27.97
C CYS A 133 -5.31 15.79 27.37
N THR A 134 -6.44 15.93 26.68
CA THR A 134 -6.85 17.17 26.00
C THR A 134 -8.11 17.79 26.63
N GLY A 135 -8.66 17.16 27.66
CA GLY A 135 -9.88 17.50 28.36
C GLY A 135 -10.76 16.27 28.53
N LYS A 136 -11.78 16.12 27.73
CA LYS A 136 -12.62 14.93 27.64
C LYS A 136 -11.83 13.73 27.05
N HIS A 137 -11.01 13.97 26.03
CA HIS A 137 -10.26 12.95 25.32
C HIS A 137 -8.86 12.72 25.88
N THR A 138 -8.36 11.50 25.66
CA THR A 138 -6.98 11.12 26.02
C THR A 138 -6.40 10.25 24.93
N PHE A 139 -5.32 10.72 24.30
CA PHE A 139 -4.58 9.97 23.31
C PHE A 139 -3.52 9.09 23.97
N ALA A 140 -3.41 7.83 23.56
CA ALA A 140 -2.29 6.95 23.82
C ALA A 140 -1.48 6.75 22.53
N PHE A 141 -0.15 6.71 22.65
CA PHE A 141 0.74 6.61 21.48
C PHE A 141 1.33 5.22 21.36
N VAL A 142 1.23 4.62 20.16
CA VAL A 142 1.78 3.30 19.87
C VAL A 142 2.82 3.42 18.77
N MET A 143 4.05 3.04 19.06
CA MET A 143 5.13 3.12 18.08
C MET A 143 4.98 2.04 17.01
N ALA A 144 5.05 2.45 15.75
CA ALA A 144 4.88 1.62 14.56
C ALA A 144 6.11 1.71 13.61
N PRO A 145 7.34 1.49 14.12
CA PRO A 145 8.55 1.72 13.33
C PRO A 145 8.55 0.88 12.06
N MET A 146 8.90 1.49 10.93
CA MET A 146 8.89 0.91 9.59
C MET A 146 7.50 0.50 9.06
N VAL A 147 6.45 1.15 9.58
CA VAL A 147 5.12 1.10 8.95
C VAL A 147 4.76 2.52 8.47
N HIS A 148 5.35 3.06 7.36
CA HIS A 148 6.44 2.37 6.62
C HIS A 148 7.81 3.07 6.83
N TRP A 149 7.88 4.19 7.55
CA TRP A 149 9.11 4.91 7.92
C TRP A 149 9.52 4.62 9.37
N PRO A 150 10.81 4.89 9.75
CA PRO A 150 11.34 4.49 11.05
C PRO A 150 10.75 5.25 12.24
N GLU A 151 10.18 6.44 12.03
CA GLU A 151 9.55 7.27 13.06
C GLU A 151 8.06 7.05 13.19
N ALA A 152 7.43 6.30 12.28
CA ALA A 152 6.00 6.13 12.26
C ALA A 152 5.44 5.71 13.62
N MET A 153 4.35 6.34 14.03
CA MET A 153 3.54 5.98 15.19
C MET A 153 2.06 6.09 14.85
N VAL A 154 1.22 5.49 15.66
CA VAL A 154 -0.22 5.64 15.60
C VAL A 154 -0.72 6.24 16.90
N SER A 155 -1.78 7.03 16.82
CA SER A 155 -2.41 7.67 17.98
C SER A 155 -3.78 7.04 18.22
N TYR A 156 -4.06 6.70 19.47
CA TYR A 156 -5.31 6.06 19.85
C TYR A 156 -6.07 6.90 20.87
N ASP A 157 -7.25 7.39 20.49
CA ASP A 157 -8.16 8.02 21.43
C ASP A 157 -8.82 6.94 22.30
N THR A 158 -8.48 6.97 23.59
CA THR A 158 -8.93 5.97 24.57
C THR A 158 -10.39 6.13 24.97
N VAL A 159 -11.02 7.27 24.65
CA VAL A 159 -12.42 7.58 24.99
C VAL A 159 -13.37 7.09 23.90
N ASP A 160 -13.23 7.62 22.71
CA ASP A 160 -14.08 7.26 21.57
C ASP A 160 -13.59 5.99 20.83
N LYS A 161 -12.45 5.43 21.27
CA LYS A 161 -11.87 4.19 20.70
C LYS A 161 -11.48 4.33 19.24
N ILE A 162 -10.91 5.47 18.88
CA ILE A 162 -10.51 5.82 17.52
C ILE A 162 -9.01 5.62 17.34
N LEU A 163 -8.63 4.85 16.35
CA LEU A 163 -7.24 4.67 15.92
C LEU A 163 -6.92 5.60 14.74
N PHE A 164 -6.02 6.54 14.92
CA PHE A 164 -5.38 7.30 13.84
C PHE A 164 -4.15 6.53 13.40
N SER A 165 -4.28 5.87 12.27
CA SER A 165 -3.40 4.74 11.90
C SER A 165 -2.21 5.12 11.04
N ALA A 166 -1.92 6.42 10.86
CA ALA A 166 -0.97 6.89 9.86
C ALA A 166 -1.31 6.28 8.48
N ASP A 167 -0.33 5.79 7.74
CA ASP A 167 -0.55 5.12 6.45
C ASP A 167 -1.15 3.72 6.57
N GLY A 168 -1.17 3.17 7.76
CA GLY A 168 -1.87 1.93 8.02
C GLY A 168 -3.35 2.03 7.63
N PHE A 169 -3.86 1.04 6.92
CA PHE A 169 -5.23 1.00 6.41
C PHE A 169 -5.56 2.05 5.33
N GLY A 170 -4.53 2.68 4.75
CA GLY A 170 -4.65 3.60 3.63
C GLY A 170 -4.96 2.93 2.30
N THR A 171 -5.36 3.72 1.31
CA THR A 171 -5.62 3.29 -0.06
C THR A 171 -5.37 4.41 -1.05
N PHE A 172 -4.95 4.08 -2.27
CA PHE A 172 -5.05 5.00 -3.40
C PHE A 172 -6.51 5.33 -3.68
N GLY A 173 -6.76 6.45 -4.31
CA GLY A 173 -8.08 6.91 -4.68
C GLY A 173 -8.52 8.17 -3.92
N ALA A 174 -9.12 9.08 -4.65
CA ALA A 174 -9.71 10.31 -4.11
C ALA A 174 -11.10 10.05 -3.54
N ILE A 175 -11.42 10.64 -2.40
CA ILE A 175 -12.76 10.56 -1.78
C ILE A 175 -13.79 11.29 -2.62
N ASN A 176 -14.91 10.62 -2.94
CA ASN A 176 -15.99 11.12 -3.77
C ASN A 176 -17.18 11.67 -2.96
N GLY A 177 -16.91 12.30 -1.82
CA GLY A 177 -17.93 12.86 -0.95
C GLY A 177 -18.33 11.94 0.22
N ASN A 178 -18.39 10.63 0.05
CA ASN A 178 -18.58 9.67 1.12
C ASN A 178 -17.24 9.43 1.82
N LEU A 179 -17.17 9.81 3.09
CA LEU A 179 -15.94 9.68 3.88
C LEU A 179 -15.77 8.27 4.45
N PHE A 180 -16.86 7.59 4.76
CA PHE A 180 -16.81 6.33 5.47
C PHE A 180 -16.85 5.12 4.52
N ALA A 181 -16.10 4.06 4.86
CA ALA A 181 -16.01 2.84 4.06
C ALA A 181 -17.36 2.10 3.92
N ASP A 182 -18.22 2.20 4.93
CA ASP A 182 -19.58 1.63 4.92
C ASP A 182 -20.58 2.40 4.01
N GLU A 183 -20.23 3.59 3.56
CA GLU A 183 -21.03 4.40 2.64
C GLU A 183 -20.76 4.09 1.16
N VAL A 184 -19.82 3.20 0.87
CA VAL A 184 -19.40 2.81 -0.48
C VAL A 184 -19.31 1.29 -0.61
N ASN A 185 -19.29 0.77 -1.84
CA ASN A 185 -18.93 -0.64 -2.04
C ASN A 185 -17.40 -0.77 -2.08
N PHE A 186 -16.81 -0.90 -0.87
CA PHE A 186 -15.35 -0.90 -0.75
C PHE A 186 -14.70 -2.10 -1.47
N GLU A 187 -15.30 -3.27 -1.38
CA GLU A 187 -14.76 -4.49 -2.01
C GLU A 187 -14.67 -4.35 -3.53
N ARG A 188 -15.71 -3.80 -4.17
CA ARG A 188 -15.75 -3.60 -5.63
C ARG A 188 -14.89 -2.43 -6.08
N ASP A 189 -14.93 -1.30 -5.35
CA ASP A 189 -14.45 -0.02 -5.87
C ASP A 189 -13.09 0.41 -5.29
N TRP A 190 -12.65 -0.20 -4.19
CA TRP A 190 -11.48 0.26 -3.45
C TRP A 190 -10.48 -0.84 -3.08
N LEU A 191 -10.89 -2.11 -2.98
CA LEU A 191 -10.05 -3.19 -2.48
C LEU A 191 -8.76 -3.37 -3.29
N ASP A 192 -8.84 -3.30 -4.63
CA ASP A 192 -7.67 -3.43 -5.49
C ASP A 192 -6.69 -2.26 -5.30
N ASP A 193 -7.20 -1.05 -5.18
CA ASP A 193 -6.36 0.12 -4.88
C ASP A 193 -5.78 0.05 -3.45
N ALA A 194 -6.52 -0.47 -2.47
CA ALA A 194 -6.04 -0.66 -1.10
C ALA A 194 -4.94 -1.73 -1.03
N ARG A 195 -5.13 -2.86 -1.74
CA ARG A 195 -4.09 -3.91 -1.87
C ARG A 195 -2.86 -3.35 -2.55
N ARG A 196 -3.04 -2.64 -3.68
CA ARG A 196 -1.93 -2.04 -4.43
C ARG A 196 -1.18 -1.00 -3.62
N TYR A 197 -1.88 -0.17 -2.85
CA TYR A 197 -1.28 0.77 -1.90
C TYR A 197 -0.46 0.02 -0.84
N PHE A 198 -1.08 -0.92 -0.11
CA PHE A 198 -0.41 -1.68 0.93
C PHE A 198 0.85 -2.38 0.41
N ILE A 199 0.74 -3.11 -0.70
CA ILE A 199 1.84 -3.92 -1.22
C ILE A 199 3.02 -3.04 -1.64
N ASN A 200 2.77 -1.95 -2.38
CA ASN A 200 3.84 -1.12 -2.92
C ASN A 200 4.45 -0.19 -1.87
N ILE A 201 3.68 0.30 -0.89
CA ILE A 201 4.15 1.25 0.11
C ILE A 201 4.65 0.53 1.38
N VAL A 202 3.92 -0.46 1.86
CA VAL A 202 4.15 -1.11 3.17
C VAL A 202 4.61 -2.56 3.05
N GLY A 203 4.36 -3.23 1.92
CA GLY A 203 4.45 -4.69 1.77
C GLY A 203 5.79 -5.33 2.14
N LYS A 204 6.91 -4.62 1.92
CA LYS A 204 8.24 -5.05 2.36
C LYS A 204 8.33 -5.28 3.87
N TYR A 205 7.57 -4.53 4.65
CA TYR A 205 7.64 -4.46 6.11
C TYR A 205 6.57 -5.30 6.81
N GLY A 206 6.16 -6.41 6.20
CA GLY A 206 5.11 -7.29 6.72
C GLY A 206 5.31 -7.71 8.18
N VAL A 207 6.56 -8.00 8.61
CA VAL A 207 6.87 -8.33 10.02
C VAL A 207 6.53 -7.18 10.98
N GLN A 208 6.81 -5.95 10.58
CA GLN A 208 6.54 -4.76 11.37
C GLN A 208 5.03 -4.50 11.45
N VAL A 209 4.31 -4.70 10.35
CA VAL A 209 2.84 -4.64 10.32
C VAL A 209 2.24 -5.71 11.23
N GLN A 210 2.72 -6.95 11.19
CA GLN A 210 2.28 -8.02 12.10
C GLN A 210 2.50 -7.66 13.57
N ASN A 211 3.61 -6.99 13.90
CA ASN A 211 3.85 -6.52 15.25
C ASN A 211 2.89 -5.39 15.65
N LEU A 212 2.57 -4.47 14.74
CA LEU A 212 1.57 -3.43 14.97
C LEU A 212 0.17 -4.02 15.16
N LEU A 213 -0.23 -4.98 14.33
CA LEU A 213 -1.52 -5.67 14.47
C LEU A 213 -1.66 -6.39 15.82
N LYS A 214 -0.59 -7.02 16.32
CA LYS A 214 -0.58 -7.63 17.66
C LYS A 214 -0.79 -6.60 18.76
N LYS A 215 -0.18 -5.41 18.67
CA LYS A 215 -0.41 -4.33 19.62
C LYS A 215 -1.85 -3.80 19.50
N ALA A 216 -2.33 -3.54 18.29
CA ALA A 216 -3.68 -3.07 18.03
C ALA A 216 -4.76 -4.05 18.57
N ALA A 217 -4.52 -5.36 18.50
CA ALA A 217 -5.42 -6.38 19.03
C ALA A 217 -5.62 -6.31 20.56
N THR A 218 -4.78 -5.57 21.29
CA THR A 218 -4.96 -5.32 22.73
C THR A 218 -5.84 -4.12 23.03
N LEU A 219 -6.23 -3.35 21.99
CA LEU A 219 -7.07 -2.16 22.10
C LEU A 219 -8.49 -2.45 21.63
N GLU A 220 -9.46 -1.81 22.26
CA GLU A 220 -10.84 -1.78 21.75
C GLU A 220 -10.95 -0.70 20.67
N ILE A 221 -10.87 -1.08 19.38
CA ILE A 221 -10.95 -0.13 18.27
C ILE A 221 -12.35 -0.15 17.68
N LYS A 222 -13.03 1.01 17.67
CA LYS A 222 -14.34 1.21 17.05
C LYS A 222 -14.28 1.96 15.72
N MET A 223 -13.19 2.68 15.48
CA MET A 223 -12.99 3.45 14.26
C MET A 223 -11.51 3.49 13.90
N ILE A 224 -11.21 3.46 12.61
CA ILE A 224 -9.85 3.65 12.07
C ILE A 224 -9.87 4.87 11.13
N CYS A 225 -9.03 5.84 11.42
CA CYS A 225 -8.85 7.08 10.68
C CYS A 225 -7.46 7.06 9.99
N PRO A 226 -7.35 6.56 8.75
CA PRO A 226 -6.09 6.51 8.02
C PRO A 226 -5.73 7.87 7.41
N LEU A 227 -4.49 8.03 6.97
CA LEU A 227 -4.02 9.24 6.27
C LEU A 227 -4.43 9.27 4.79
N HIS A 228 -4.84 8.13 4.21
CA HIS A 228 -5.37 8.02 2.85
C HIS A 228 -6.64 7.17 2.81
N GLY A 229 -7.57 7.54 1.92
CA GLY A 229 -8.80 6.77 1.67
C GLY A 229 -9.88 6.93 2.74
N PRO A 230 -10.91 6.07 2.71
CA PRO A 230 -12.05 6.15 3.60
C PRO A 230 -11.74 5.84 5.06
N VAL A 231 -12.52 6.46 5.96
CA VAL A 231 -12.55 6.16 7.40
C VAL A 231 -13.38 4.91 7.65
N TRP A 232 -12.89 4.02 8.52
CA TRP A 232 -13.53 2.77 8.87
C TRP A 232 -14.22 2.87 10.23
N ARG A 233 -15.52 2.58 10.29
CA ARG A 233 -16.33 2.50 11.52
C ARG A 233 -17.20 1.25 11.61
N GLU A 234 -17.32 0.50 10.53
CA GLU A 234 -18.00 -0.79 10.45
C GLU A 234 -17.07 -1.82 9.75
N ASN A 235 -17.32 -3.10 9.98
CA ASN A 235 -16.57 -4.22 9.37
C ASN A 235 -15.04 -4.13 9.50
N LEU A 236 -14.54 -3.51 10.58
CA LEU A 236 -13.10 -3.34 10.81
C LEU A 236 -12.35 -4.69 10.74
N GLY A 237 -12.96 -5.74 11.31
CA GLY A 237 -12.38 -7.09 11.34
C GLY A 237 -12.06 -7.62 9.94
N TRP A 238 -12.94 -7.39 8.95
CA TRP A 238 -12.72 -7.81 7.57
C TRP A 238 -11.47 -7.13 6.95
N PHE A 239 -11.30 -5.83 7.17
CA PHE A 239 -10.15 -5.13 6.61
C PHE A 239 -8.85 -5.42 7.36
N ILE A 240 -8.92 -5.62 8.69
CA ILE A 240 -7.79 -6.09 9.50
C ILE A 240 -7.33 -7.47 9.03
N GLU A 241 -8.25 -8.38 8.67
CA GLU A 241 -7.92 -9.70 8.10
C GLU A 241 -7.19 -9.59 6.76
N LYS A 242 -7.58 -8.63 5.89
CA LYS A 242 -6.83 -8.35 4.66
C LYS A 242 -5.39 -7.93 4.98
N TYR A 243 -5.21 -7.02 5.93
CA TYR A 243 -3.88 -6.59 6.40
C TYR A 243 -3.07 -7.74 7.00
N ASP A 244 -3.69 -8.65 7.77
CA ASP A 244 -3.04 -9.86 8.29
C ASP A 244 -2.56 -10.76 7.15
N THR A 245 -3.43 -11.00 6.17
CA THR A 245 -3.12 -11.83 4.99
C THR A 245 -1.94 -11.25 4.21
N TRP A 246 -2.00 -9.96 3.85
CA TRP A 246 -0.97 -9.30 3.06
C TRP A 246 0.37 -9.24 3.80
N SER A 247 0.36 -8.82 5.06
CA SER A 247 1.57 -8.66 5.87
C SER A 247 2.21 -9.98 6.33
N SER A 248 1.44 -11.08 6.36
CA SER A 248 1.97 -12.43 6.59
C SER A 248 2.45 -13.13 5.31
N TYR A 249 2.35 -12.44 4.16
CA TYR A 249 2.69 -12.97 2.82
C TYR A 249 1.91 -14.22 2.44
N LYS A 250 0.73 -14.43 3.00
CA LYS A 250 -0.20 -15.45 2.52
C LYS A 250 -0.81 -14.99 1.20
N PRO A 251 -1.05 -15.89 0.25
CA PRO A 251 -1.87 -15.54 -0.91
C PRO A 251 -3.29 -15.19 -0.46
N GLU A 252 -3.88 -14.18 -1.09
CA GLU A 252 -5.27 -13.81 -0.82
C GLU A 252 -6.23 -14.77 -1.52
N ASP A 253 -5.87 -15.19 -2.73
CA ASP A 253 -6.67 -16.05 -3.59
C ASP A 253 -5.90 -17.30 -4.03
N GLN A 254 -6.60 -18.43 -4.11
CA GLN A 254 -6.18 -19.58 -4.91
C GLN A 254 -6.42 -19.23 -6.39
N ALA A 255 -5.43 -18.63 -7.01
CA ALA A 255 -5.51 -18.06 -8.35
C ALA A 255 -4.17 -18.18 -9.07
N VAL A 256 -4.17 -18.11 -10.39
CA VAL A 256 -2.96 -18.07 -11.23
C VAL A 256 -2.82 -16.70 -11.87
N MET A 257 -1.68 -16.04 -11.64
CA MET A 257 -1.25 -14.87 -12.39
C MET A 257 -0.26 -15.29 -13.47
N ILE A 258 -0.50 -14.90 -14.72
CA ILE A 258 0.43 -15.07 -15.84
C ILE A 258 0.91 -13.70 -16.29
N ALA A 259 2.14 -13.34 -15.93
CA ALA A 259 2.79 -12.14 -16.45
C ALA A 259 3.67 -12.53 -17.65
N TYR A 260 3.42 -11.91 -18.79
CA TYR A 260 4.14 -12.23 -20.01
C TYR A 260 4.74 -11.00 -20.69
N ALA A 261 5.88 -11.23 -21.36
CA ALA A 261 6.48 -10.32 -22.30
C ALA A 261 6.47 -10.96 -23.69
N SER A 262 6.10 -10.23 -24.69
CA SER A 262 6.11 -10.73 -26.07
C SER A 262 6.56 -9.64 -27.05
N ILE A 263 7.50 -9.98 -27.96
CA ILE A 263 8.00 -9.01 -28.94
C ILE A 263 7.11 -9.01 -30.21
N TYR A 264 6.73 -10.19 -30.67
CA TYR A 264 5.97 -10.38 -31.89
C TYR A 264 4.77 -11.34 -31.74
N GLY A 265 4.25 -11.50 -30.50
CA GLY A 265 3.06 -12.30 -30.21
C GLY A 265 3.32 -13.78 -29.89
N ASN A 266 4.50 -14.34 -30.16
CA ASN A 266 4.72 -15.78 -30.01
C ASN A 266 4.77 -16.26 -28.55
N THR A 267 5.36 -15.47 -27.65
CA THR A 267 5.37 -15.77 -26.21
C THR A 267 3.98 -15.57 -25.60
N GLU A 268 3.30 -14.53 -26.00
CA GLU A 268 1.89 -14.26 -25.66
C GLU A 268 0.99 -15.43 -26.05
N ASN A 269 1.05 -15.89 -27.33
CA ASN A 269 0.29 -17.05 -27.79
C ASN A 269 0.53 -18.30 -26.91
N ALA A 270 1.76 -18.56 -26.52
CA ALA A 270 2.07 -19.68 -25.63
C ALA A 270 1.50 -19.50 -24.22
N ALA A 271 1.51 -18.27 -23.71
CA ALA A 271 0.89 -17.92 -22.42
C ALA A 271 -0.64 -18.09 -22.45
N GLU A 272 -1.29 -17.69 -23.55
CA GLU A 272 -2.73 -17.90 -23.76
C GLU A 272 -3.09 -19.39 -23.85
N ILE A 273 -2.28 -20.19 -24.54
CA ILE A 273 -2.47 -21.64 -24.61
C ILE A 273 -2.37 -22.23 -23.19
N LEU A 274 -1.37 -21.81 -22.38
CA LEU A 274 -1.26 -22.25 -20.99
C LEU A 274 -2.50 -21.88 -20.19
N ALA A 275 -2.97 -20.63 -20.30
CA ALA A 275 -4.18 -20.17 -19.61
C ALA A 275 -5.41 -21.01 -19.97
N SER A 276 -5.59 -21.34 -21.26
CA SER A 276 -6.67 -22.20 -21.73
C SER A 276 -6.59 -23.60 -21.12
N LYS A 277 -5.39 -24.20 -21.12
CA LYS A 277 -5.18 -25.55 -20.56
C LYS A 277 -5.39 -25.58 -19.03
N LEU A 278 -5.00 -24.53 -18.32
CA LEU A 278 -5.30 -24.39 -16.89
C LEU A 278 -6.81 -24.32 -16.63
N ALA A 279 -7.54 -23.56 -17.45
CA ALA A 279 -9.00 -23.48 -17.37
C ALA A 279 -9.66 -24.83 -17.65
N ASP A 280 -9.19 -25.59 -18.66
CA ASP A 280 -9.67 -26.95 -18.97
C ASP A 280 -9.45 -27.93 -17.80
N LYS A 281 -8.41 -27.72 -16.98
CA LYS A 281 -8.14 -28.48 -15.74
C LYS A 281 -8.95 -27.99 -14.53
N GLY A 282 -9.83 -27.02 -14.73
CA GLY A 282 -10.71 -26.49 -13.68
C GLY A 282 -10.10 -25.41 -12.81
N VAL A 283 -8.94 -24.87 -13.17
CA VAL A 283 -8.35 -23.71 -12.49
C VAL A 283 -9.26 -22.50 -12.69
N LYS A 284 -9.65 -21.90 -11.59
CA LYS A 284 -10.45 -20.66 -11.58
C LYS A 284 -9.56 -19.44 -11.32
N ASN A 285 -10.05 -18.25 -11.66
CA ASN A 285 -9.36 -17.00 -11.39
C ASN A 285 -7.95 -16.96 -11.99
N ILE A 286 -7.87 -17.03 -13.31
CA ILE A 286 -6.64 -16.84 -14.08
C ILE A 286 -6.60 -15.38 -14.53
N ALA A 287 -5.52 -14.67 -14.19
CA ALA A 287 -5.29 -13.29 -14.61
C ALA A 287 -4.04 -13.21 -15.50
N MET A 288 -4.11 -12.48 -16.61
CA MET A 288 -3.01 -12.33 -17.56
C MET A 288 -2.60 -10.86 -17.68
N TYR A 289 -1.28 -10.60 -17.66
CA TYR A 289 -0.72 -9.25 -17.73
C TYR A 289 0.42 -9.19 -18.73
N ASP A 290 0.29 -8.31 -19.74
CA ASP A 290 1.40 -7.91 -20.59
C ASP A 290 2.26 -6.89 -19.84
N VAL A 291 3.49 -7.28 -19.48
CA VAL A 291 4.42 -6.40 -18.76
C VAL A 291 4.87 -5.18 -19.59
N SER A 292 4.62 -5.17 -20.88
CA SER A 292 4.99 -4.05 -21.75
C SER A 292 4.06 -2.84 -21.59
N VAL A 293 2.82 -3.07 -21.14
CA VAL A 293 1.76 -2.04 -21.05
C VAL A 293 1.10 -1.98 -19.68
N THR A 294 1.30 -2.98 -18.83
CA THR A 294 0.80 -2.98 -17.45
C THR A 294 1.86 -2.38 -16.53
N ASP A 295 1.44 -1.46 -15.68
CA ASP A 295 2.35 -0.87 -14.70
C ASP A 295 2.89 -1.92 -13.72
N PRO A 296 4.19 -1.92 -13.39
CA PRO A 296 4.78 -2.89 -12.46
C PRO A 296 4.06 -2.99 -11.13
N SER A 297 3.57 -1.88 -10.57
CA SER A 297 2.86 -1.87 -9.28
C SER A 297 1.59 -2.72 -9.27
N VAL A 298 0.92 -2.87 -10.41
CA VAL A 298 -0.24 -3.74 -10.56
C VAL A 298 0.18 -5.20 -10.51
N ILE A 299 1.24 -5.57 -11.25
CA ILE A 299 1.74 -6.96 -11.31
C ILE A 299 2.34 -7.38 -9.97
N VAL A 300 3.04 -6.47 -9.28
CA VAL A 300 3.55 -6.70 -7.92
C VAL A 300 2.40 -6.96 -6.96
N SER A 301 1.35 -6.12 -6.98
CA SER A 301 0.14 -6.32 -6.17
C SER A 301 -0.53 -7.68 -6.44
N GLU A 302 -0.69 -8.04 -7.71
CA GLU A 302 -1.27 -9.31 -8.12
C GLU A 302 -0.40 -10.52 -7.72
N SER A 303 0.93 -10.37 -7.70
CA SER A 303 1.84 -11.41 -7.21
C SER A 303 1.65 -11.72 -5.73
N PHE A 304 1.19 -10.73 -4.95
CA PHE A 304 0.82 -10.95 -3.55
C PHE A 304 -0.60 -11.54 -3.42
N ARG A 305 -1.52 -11.19 -4.32
CA ARG A 305 -2.89 -11.74 -4.31
C ARG A 305 -2.93 -13.21 -4.67
N CYS A 306 -2.26 -13.61 -5.76
CA CYS A 306 -2.35 -14.95 -6.34
C CYS A 306 -1.42 -15.95 -5.64
N SER A 307 -1.88 -17.19 -5.47
CA SER A 307 -1.09 -18.31 -4.94
C SER A 307 -0.04 -18.83 -5.93
N HIS A 308 -0.34 -18.76 -7.23
CA HIS A 308 0.49 -19.29 -8.31
C HIS A 308 0.86 -18.19 -9.30
N LEU A 309 2.13 -18.15 -9.70
CA LEU A 309 2.68 -17.14 -10.58
C LEU A 309 3.35 -17.82 -11.77
N VAL A 310 3.07 -17.35 -12.96
CA VAL A 310 3.75 -17.77 -14.19
C VAL A 310 4.42 -16.56 -14.81
N PHE A 311 5.70 -16.68 -15.15
CA PHE A 311 6.46 -15.66 -15.84
C PHE A 311 6.91 -16.21 -17.20
N ALA A 312 6.45 -15.56 -18.27
CA ALA A 312 6.73 -15.93 -19.65
C ALA A 312 7.48 -14.80 -20.35
N ALA A 313 8.71 -15.00 -20.78
CA ALA A 313 9.50 -13.93 -21.40
C ALA A 313 10.44 -14.43 -22.51
N PRO A 314 10.73 -13.57 -23.52
CA PRO A 314 11.81 -13.84 -24.46
C PRO A 314 13.16 -13.41 -23.86
N THR A 315 14.22 -14.09 -24.32
CA THR A 315 15.59 -13.64 -24.10
C THR A 315 15.86 -12.38 -24.92
N TYR A 316 16.37 -11.34 -24.27
CA TYR A 316 16.69 -10.06 -24.88
C TYR A 316 18.07 -9.61 -24.44
N ASN A 317 18.98 -9.30 -25.40
CA ASN A 317 20.38 -8.95 -25.12
C ASN A 317 21.12 -9.97 -24.23
N GLY A 318 20.79 -11.26 -24.37
CA GLY A 318 21.37 -12.33 -23.54
C GLY A 318 20.82 -12.41 -22.12
N GLY A 319 19.85 -11.60 -21.77
CA GLY A 319 19.22 -11.51 -20.46
C GLY A 319 17.68 -11.68 -20.51
N ILE A 320 17.04 -11.32 -19.41
CA ILE A 320 15.59 -11.23 -19.33
C ILE A 320 15.11 -10.03 -20.16
N PHE A 321 13.92 -10.10 -20.76
CA PHE A 321 13.29 -8.95 -21.42
C PHE A 321 13.14 -7.78 -20.44
N ILE A 322 13.53 -6.56 -20.85
CA ILE A 322 13.74 -5.41 -19.97
C ILE A 322 12.55 -5.16 -19.02
N LYS A 323 11.32 -5.13 -19.57
CA LYS A 323 10.13 -4.89 -18.77
C LYS A 323 9.79 -6.04 -17.80
N MET A 324 10.13 -7.27 -18.18
CA MET A 324 10.01 -8.41 -17.29
C MET A 324 11.04 -8.34 -16.15
N ASP A 325 12.30 -7.98 -16.44
CA ASP A 325 13.33 -7.83 -15.40
C ASP A 325 12.95 -6.72 -14.40
N GLU A 326 12.39 -5.60 -14.86
CA GLU A 326 11.87 -4.53 -14.02
C GLU A 326 10.83 -5.07 -13.02
N VAL A 327 9.81 -5.79 -13.48
CA VAL A 327 8.78 -6.39 -12.63
C VAL A 327 9.37 -7.40 -11.63
N LEU A 328 10.28 -8.27 -12.09
CA LEU A 328 10.87 -9.29 -11.22
C LEU A 328 11.76 -8.69 -10.14
N ARG A 329 12.53 -7.64 -10.45
CA ARG A 329 13.34 -6.92 -9.47
C ARG A 329 12.48 -6.19 -8.46
N ASP A 330 11.34 -5.68 -8.87
CA ASP A 330 10.40 -5.02 -7.97
C ASP A 330 9.75 -6.03 -7.01
N ILE A 331 9.32 -7.20 -7.51
CA ILE A 331 8.86 -8.32 -6.66
C ILE A 331 9.95 -8.74 -5.65
N GLU A 332 11.20 -8.84 -6.09
CA GLU A 332 12.35 -9.16 -5.22
C GLU A 332 12.54 -8.11 -4.13
N ALA A 333 12.47 -6.81 -4.49
CA ALA A 333 12.61 -5.68 -3.56
C ALA A 333 11.52 -5.68 -2.48
N HIS A 334 10.30 -6.09 -2.83
CA HIS A 334 9.16 -6.26 -1.90
C HIS A 334 9.24 -7.54 -1.07
N SER A 335 10.25 -8.39 -1.31
CA SER A 335 10.50 -9.61 -0.52
C SER A 335 9.30 -10.56 -0.48
N LEU A 336 8.63 -10.77 -1.61
CA LEU A 336 7.51 -11.71 -1.77
C LEU A 336 7.88 -13.09 -1.22
N LYS A 337 6.91 -13.80 -0.63
CA LYS A 337 7.13 -15.15 -0.03
C LYS A 337 5.97 -16.08 -0.35
N ASN A 338 6.22 -17.39 -0.17
CA ASN A 338 5.18 -18.41 -0.11
C ASN A 338 4.33 -18.49 -1.39
N ARG A 339 4.96 -18.54 -2.56
CA ARG A 339 4.27 -18.70 -3.86
C ARG A 339 4.77 -19.92 -4.60
N THR A 340 3.90 -20.56 -5.38
CA THR A 340 4.29 -21.50 -6.42
C THR A 340 4.57 -20.73 -7.70
N VAL A 341 5.74 -20.97 -8.32
CA VAL A 341 6.19 -20.18 -9.47
C VAL A 341 6.60 -21.10 -10.62
N ALA A 342 6.08 -20.81 -11.81
CA ALA A 342 6.38 -21.51 -13.05
C ALA A 342 6.94 -20.56 -14.11
N PHE A 343 7.66 -21.09 -15.09
CA PHE A 343 8.36 -20.30 -16.09
C PHE A 343 8.15 -20.81 -17.50
N MET A 344 8.02 -19.87 -18.44
CA MET A 344 8.09 -20.09 -19.87
C MET A 344 9.16 -19.15 -20.44
N GLU A 345 9.98 -19.67 -21.33
CA GLU A 345 11.06 -18.88 -21.94
C GLU A 345 11.03 -19.01 -23.46
N ASN A 346 11.46 -17.95 -24.15
CA ASN A 346 11.54 -17.93 -25.61
C ASN A 346 12.89 -17.34 -26.09
N GLY A 347 13.32 -17.78 -27.24
CA GLY A 347 14.48 -17.22 -27.94
C GLY A 347 14.77 -17.99 -29.21
N THR A 348 15.20 -17.29 -30.26
CA THR A 348 15.42 -17.89 -31.58
C THR A 348 16.74 -18.69 -31.63
N TRP A 349 17.85 -18.15 -31.10
CA TRP A 349 19.18 -18.77 -31.17
C TRP A 349 19.82 -19.04 -29.82
N ALA A 350 19.47 -18.28 -28.78
CA ALA A 350 19.96 -18.48 -27.41
C ALA A 350 18.83 -18.21 -26.44
N VAL A 351 18.46 -19.21 -25.65
CA VAL A 351 17.39 -19.11 -24.65
C VAL A 351 18.04 -19.16 -23.26
N THR A 352 18.07 -18.02 -22.57
CA THR A 352 18.79 -17.87 -21.30
C THR A 352 17.97 -17.22 -20.19
N CYS A 353 16.84 -16.58 -20.53
CA CYS A 353 16.06 -15.82 -19.57
C CYS A 353 15.39 -16.68 -18.50
N GLY A 354 14.95 -17.90 -18.82
CA GLY A 354 14.29 -18.79 -17.87
C GLY A 354 15.16 -19.13 -16.66
N LYS A 355 16.44 -19.45 -16.91
CA LYS A 355 17.40 -19.67 -15.82
C LYS A 355 17.54 -18.42 -14.93
N GLN A 356 17.68 -17.25 -15.54
CA GLN A 356 17.86 -16.00 -14.81
C GLN A 356 16.60 -15.63 -13.99
N MET A 357 15.39 -15.84 -14.54
CA MET A 357 14.12 -15.67 -13.80
C MET A 357 14.06 -16.63 -12.60
N LYS A 358 14.40 -17.92 -12.78
CA LYS A 358 14.46 -18.91 -11.69
C LYS A 358 15.42 -18.50 -10.58
N GLU A 359 16.58 -17.96 -10.91
CA GLU A 359 17.60 -17.53 -9.94
C GLU A 359 17.07 -16.41 -9.03
N ILE A 360 16.27 -15.47 -9.55
CA ILE A 360 15.62 -14.40 -8.74
C ILE A 360 14.71 -15.03 -7.69
N PHE A 361 13.80 -15.91 -8.11
CA PHE A 361 12.82 -16.51 -7.19
C PHE A 361 13.45 -17.54 -6.24
N ALA A 362 14.52 -18.20 -6.64
CA ALA A 362 15.26 -19.10 -5.75
C ALA A 362 15.90 -18.36 -4.55
N GLY A 363 16.14 -17.05 -4.69
CA GLY A 363 16.59 -16.18 -3.60
C GLY A 363 15.49 -15.79 -2.61
N LEU A 364 14.23 -15.97 -2.97
CA LEU A 364 13.08 -15.57 -2.15
C LEU A 364 12.62 -16.71 -1.23
N LYS A 365 12.12 -16.33 -0.04
CA LYS A 365 11.76 -17.30 0.99
C LYS A 365 10.44 -18.01 0.70
N GLY A 366 10.38 -19.32 0.85
CA GLY A 366 9.16 -20.11 0.77
C GLY A 366 8.58 -20.24 -0.65
N MET A 367 9.43 -20.07 -1.68
CA MET A 367 9.02 -20.30 -3.06
C MET A 367 9.04 -21.78 -3.40
N ASN A 368 7.95 -22.26 -4.00
CA ASN A 368 7.86 -23.57 -4.64
C ASN A 368 8.05 -23.37 -6.14
N LEU A 369 9.25 -23.65 -6.66
CA LEU A 369 9.53 -23.50 -8.09
C LEU A 369 9.16 -24.78 -8.82
N ILE A 370 8.25 -24.69 -9.78
CA ILE A 370 7.91 -25.81 -10.67
C ILE A 370 9.14 -26.12 -11.53
N GLU A 371 9.56 -27.38 -11.53
CA GLU A 371 10.80 -27.83 -12.20
C GLU A 371 10.71 -27.68 -13.72
N ASP A 372 9.57 -28.08 -14.28
CA ASP A 372 9.31 -28.00 -15.72
C ASP A 372 9.27 -26.54 -16.21
N THR A 373 10.00 -26.27 -17.27
CA THR A 373 9.99 -24.98 -17.97
C THR A 373 9.65 -25.24 -19.44
N VAL A 374 8.72 -24.48 -19.98
CA VAL A 374 8.43 -24.52 -21.41
C VAL A 374 9.44 -23.65 -22.14
N THR A 375 10.29 -24.29 -22.96
CA THR A 375 11.28 -23.57 -23.78
C THR A 375 10.81 -23.49 -25.22
N ILE A 376 10.57 -22.26 -25.69
CA ILE A 376 10.09 -21.95 -27.03
C ILE A 376 11.25 -21.45 -27.88
N LYS A 377 11.31 -21.89 -29.14
CA LYS A 377 12.27 -21.38 -30.13
C LYS A 377 11.53 -20.63 -31.22
N SER A 378 11.39 -19.32 -31.05
CA SER A 378 10.63 -18.41 -31.89
C SER A 378 9.12 -18.57 -31.71
N ALA A 379 8.51 -19.58 -32.33
CA ALA A 379 7.09 -19.93 -32.21
C ALA A 379 6.93 -21.29 -31.53
N LEU A 380 5.77 -21.53 -30.92
CA LEU A 380 5.42 -22.85 -30.42
C LEU A 380 5.28 -23.82 -31.59
N ALA A 381 6.11 -24.86 -31.62
CA ALA A 381 6.14 -25.83 -32.72
C ALA A 381 5.11 -26.95 -32.47
N ASP A 382 4.75 -27.66 -33.56
CA ASP A 382 3.93 -28.87 -33.48
C ASP A 382 4.56 -29.87 -32.48
N GLY A 383 3.76 -30.41 -31.58
CA GLY A 383 4.19 -31.33 -30.54
C GLY A 383 4.73 -30.68 -29.25
N GLN A 384 5.03 -29.38 -29.23
CA GLN A 384 5.36 -28.66 -27.98
C GLN A 384 4.13 -28.38 -27.10
N GLU A 385 2.93 -28.52 -27.64
CA GLU A 385 1.69 -28.42 -26.88
C GLU A 385 1.69 -29.38 -25.66
N ALA A 386 2.29 -30.57 -25.80
CA ALA A 386 2.43 -31.52 -24.70
C ALA A 386 3.30 -30.97 -23.54
N GLN A 387 4.27 -30.09 -23.82
CA GLN A 387 5.08 -29.44 -22.78
C GLN A 387 4.25 -28.39 -22.02
N VAL A 388 3.41 -27.63 -22.74
CA VAL A 388 2.49 -26.67 -22.11
C VAL A 388 1.43 -27.40 -21.29
N GLU A 389 0.92 -28.53 -21.79
CA GLU A 389 -0.01 -29.40 -21.07
C GLU A 389 0.61 -29.90 -19.74
N LYS A 390 1.83 -30.42 -19.80
CA LYS A 390 2.56 -30.89 -18.61
C LYS A 390 2.77 -29.76 -17.59
N LEU A 391 3.11 -28.55 -18.04
CA LEU A 391 3.25 -27.40 -17.17
C LEU A 391 1.91 -27.03 -16.51
N ALA A 392 0.81 -27.05 -17.28
CA ALA A 392 -0.54 -26.82 -16.75
C ALA A 392 -0.94 -27.87 -15.71
N GLU A 393 -0.58 -29.16 -15.93
CA GLU A 393 -0.80 -30.24 -14.96
C GLU A 393 -0.04 -29.96 -13.66
N ALA A 394 1.27 -29.68 -13.74
CA ALA A 394 2.11 -29.41 -12.59
C ALA A 394 1.63 -28.18 -11.77
N ILE A 395 1.11 -27.15 -12.43
CA ILE A 395 0.49 -26.01 -11.76
C ILE A 395 -0.80 -26.45 -11.06
N ALA A 396 -1.71 -27.12 -11.78
CA ALA A 396 -3.01 -27.53 -11.24
C ALA A 396 -2.90 -28.50 -10.06
N GLU A 397 -1.92 -29.40 -10.06
CA GLU A 397 -1.66 -30.36 -8.97
C GLU A 397 -1.21 -29.69 -7.66
N THR A 398 -0.74 -28.46 -7.71
CA THR A 398 -0.27 -27.70 -6.52
C THR A 398 -1.26 -26.66 -6.02
N MET A 399 -2.45 -26.57 -6.66
CA MET A 399 -3.53 -25.63 -6.29
C MET A 399 -4.51 -26.19 -5.20
#